data_655c24c6239d8abf41644f12853a9017
#
_entry.id   655c24c6239d8abf41644f12853a9017
#
_cell.length_a   1.000
_cell.length_b   1.000
_cell.length_c   1.000
_cell.angle_alpha   90.00
_cell.angle_beta   90.00
_cell.angle_gamma   90.00
#
_symmetry.space_group_name_H-M   'P 1'
#
loop_
_entity.id
_entity.type
_entity.pdbx_description
1 polymer ?
#
loop_
_entity_poly.entity_id
_entity_poly.type
_entity_poly.pdbx_seq_one_letter_code
_entity_poly.pdbx_strand_id
1 'polypeptide(L)'
;MHDNWTTGFNGNFVTSKIKKQGTANDGVTATVYTAPISYTMAGIPSHIEGDPYTQNTFRENWIDDGNWACDNNSFTERSQRFFGNAFLKYSTKFGTDNHKLDVKYQIGDDAYTTNYSDIYGYGTTGYANGYASEYGFTVNEMNSLLTFTYNWNINEDFVFDA
;
A
#
# COMPACT_ATOMS: atom_id res chain seq x y z
N MET A 1 -21.26 -32.42 -30.64
CA MET A 1 -21.06 -31.94 -29.28
C MET A 1 -19.68 -31.32 -29.23
N HIS A 2 -19.57 -30.04 -29.00
CA HIS A 2 -18.25 -29.41 -28.86
C HIS A 2 -18.06 -29.00 -27.41
N ASP A 3 -17.25 -29.77 -26.71
CA ASP A 3 -16.83 -29.45 -25.36
C ASP A 3 -15.68 -28.43 -25.45
N ASN A 4 -15.87 -27.29 -24.83
CA ASN A 4 -14.88 -26.21 -24.89
C ASN A 4 -14.32 -25.95 -23.50
N TRP A 5 -13.01 -26.00 -23.42
CA TRP A 5 -12.26 -25.52 -22.29
C TRP A 5 -11.80 -24.08 -22.53
N THR A 6 -11.97 -23.24 -21.55
CA THR A 6 -11.48 -21.88 -21.57
C THR A 6 -10.68 -21.63 -20.29
N THR A 7 -9.52 -21.07 -20.42
CA THR A 7 -8.71 -20.65 -19.28
C THR A 7 -8.30 -19.20 -19.44
N GLY A 8 -8.12 -18.52 -18.33
CA GLY A 8 -7.64 -17.16 -18.31
C GLY A 8 -6.80 -16.91 -17.07
N PHE A 9 -5.88 -15.99 -17.19
CA PHE A 9 -4.98 -15.53 -16.14
C PHE A 9 -4.88 -14.01 -16.18
N ASN A 10 -4.91 -13.39 -15.02
CA ASN A 10 -4.63 -11.98 -14.82
C ASN A 10 -3.70 -11.84 -13.62
N GLY A 11 -2.59 -11.14 -13.78
CA GLY A 11 -1.64 -10.87 -12.72
C GLY A 11 -1.18 -9.42 -12.76
N ASN A 12 -1.11 -8.79 -11.60
CA ASN A 12 -0.66 -7.41 -11.43
C ASN A 12 0.41 -7.38 -10.34
N PHE A 13 1.43 -6.60 -10.58
CA PHE A 13 2.45 -6.31 -9.59
C PHE A 13 2.58 -4.81 -9.40
N VAL A 14 2.53 -4.37 -8.16
CA VAL A 14 2.64 -2.96 -7.79
C VAL A 14 3.75 -2.82 -6.77
N THR A 15 4.61 -1.83 -6.97
CA THR A 15 5.59 -1.42 -5.97
C THR A 15 5.46 0.07 -5.73
N SER A 16 5.55 0.48 -4.47
CA SER A 16 5.57 1.87 -4.08
C SER A 16 6.64 2.13 -3.04
N LYS A 17 7.20 3.34 -3.07
CA LYS A 17 8.10 3.85 -2.05
C LYS A 17 7.70 5.28 -1.73
N ILE A 18 7.33 5.51 -0.48
CA ILE A 18 6.90 6.80 0.01
C ILE A 18 7.93 7.28 1.03
N LYS A 19 8.46 8.48 0.85
CA LYS A 19 9.20 9.19 1.88
C LYS A 19 8.23 10.14 2.58
N LYS A 20 8.03 9.94 3.87
CA LYS A 20 7.14 10.74 4.70
C LYS A 20 7.93 11.80 5.46
N GLN A 21 7.26 12.86 5.84
CA GLN A 21 7.77 13.79 6.86
C GLN A 21 7.37 13.28 8.24
N GLY A 22 8.15 13.64 9.25
CA GLY A 22 7.79 13.42 10.64
C GLY A 22 6.46 14.09 10.99
N THR A 23 5.74 13.50 11.91
CA THR A 23 4.45 13.99 12.40
C THR A 23 4.56 14.51 13.83
N ALA A 24 3.58 15.26 14.29
CA ALA A 24 3.55 15.85 15.62
C ALA A 24 4.83 16.64 15.92
N ASN A 25 5.48 16.36 17.04
CA ASN A 25 6.67 17.10 17.50
C ASN A 25 7.93 16.87 16.64
N ASP A 26 7.93 15.82 15.83
CA ASP A 26 9.07 15.40 15.01
C ASP A 26 9.00 15.94 13.57
N GLY A 27 8.13 16.89 13.31
CA GLY A 27 7.88 17.37 11.95
C GLY A 27 7.78 18.88 11.81
N VAL A 28 7.87 19.33 10.56
CA VAL A 28 7.74 20.76 10.17
C VAL A 28 6.47 21.40 10.74
N THR A 29 5.39 20.66 10.81
CA THR A 29 4.09 21.13 11.30
C THR A 29 4.18 21.65 12.73
N ALA A 30 4.95 20.99 13.61
CA ALA A 30 5.13 21.43 14.99
C ALA A 30 5.79 22.81 15.06
N THR A 31 6.85 23.03 14.27
CA THR A 31 7.48 24.35 14.16
C THR A 31 6.50 25.42 13.71
N VAL A 32 5.72 25.15 12.64
CA VAL A 32 4.77 26.13 12.09
C VAL A 32 3.69 26.52 13.10
N TYR A 33 3.15 25.56 13.85
CA TYR A 33 2.07 25.84 14.81
C TYR A 33 2.56 26.47 16.13
N THR A 34 3.81 26.27 16.50
CA THR A 34 4.34 26.74 17.80
C THR A 34 5.22 27.97 17.70
N ALA A 35 5.71 28.28 16.50
CA ALA A 35 6.54 29.44 16.27
C ALA A 35 5.73 30.76 16.35
N PRO A 36 6.36 31.87 16.81
CA PRO A 36 5.78 33.19 16.70
C PRO A 36 5.46 33.54 15.23
N ILE A 37 4.42 34.34 15.01
CA ILE A 37 4.00 34.74 13.64
C ILE A 37 5.13 35.46 12.85
N SER A 38 6.08 36.05 13.54
CA SER A 38 7.24 36.71 12.95
C SER A 38 8.41 35.76 12.64
N TYR A 39 8.33 34.52 13.09
CA TYR A 39 9.36 33.53 12.81
C TYR A 39 9.27 32.98 11.39
N THR A 40 10.43 32.85 10.75
CA THR A 40 10.52 32.20 9.43
C THR A 40 11.65 31.16 9.46
N MET A 41 11.39 30.01 8.88
CA MET A 41 12.43 28.97 8.68
C MET A 41 13.28 29.24 7.44
N ALA A 42 12.88 30.17 6.58
CA ALA A 42 13.58 30.43 5.32
C ALA A 42 14.99 30.98 5.58
N GLY A 43 16.00 30.30 5.04
CA GLY A 43 17.41 30.68 5.17
C GLY A 43 18.05 30.38 6.52
N ILE A 44 17.33 29.73 7.45
CA ILE A 44 17.88 29.27 8.72
C ILE A 44 18.50 27.89 8.51
N PRO A 45 19.79 27.65 8.81
CA PRO A 45 20.40 26.33 8.78
C PRO A 45 19.73 25.39 9.77
N SER A 46 19.65 24.10 9.43
CA SER A 46 19.07 23.07 10.31
C SER A 46 19.82 22.85 11.60
N HIS A 47 21.13 23.17 11.64
CA HIS A 47 22.01 22.99 12.77
C HIS A 47 22.88 24.23 13.04
N ILE A 48 23.46 24.30 14.23
CA ILE A 48 24.35 25.37 14.63
C ILE A 48 25.66 25.24 13.85
N GLU A 49 26.21 26.37 13.42
CA GLU A 49 27.49 26.40 12.70
C GLU A 49 28.61 25.73 13.51
N GLY A 50 29.25 24.73 12.86
CA GLY A 50 30.32 23.96 13.46
C GLY A 50 29.91 22.81 14.34
N ASP A 51 28.60 22.61 14.59
CA ASP A 51 28.06 21.46 15.33
C ASP A 51 26.92 20.76 14.58
N PRO A 52 27.23 19.67 13.86
CA PRO A 52 26.24 18.94 13.05
C PRO A 52 25.21 18.16 13.89
N TYR A 53 25.34 18.10 15.19
CA TYR A 53 24.48 17.33 16.09
C TYR A 53 23.58 18.20 16.97
N THR A 54 23.68 19.52 16.86
CA THR A 54 22.84 20.46 17.61
C THR A 54 21.95 21.25 16.67
N GLN A 55 20.66 21.19 16.92
CA GLN A 55 19.64 21.88 16.15
C GLN A 55 19.74 23.39 16.29
N ASN A 56 19.48 24.11 15.22
CA ASN A 56 19.28 25.54 15.23
C ASN A 56 17.79 25.85 15.46
N THR A 57 17.31 25.60 16.66
CA THR A 57 15.89 25.74 17.02
C THR A 57 15.59 27.07 17.71
N PHE A 58 14.39 27.59 17.51
CA PHE A 58 13.88 28.74 18.26
C PHE A 58 13.35 28.36 19.64
N ARG A 59 13.23 27.07 19.95
CA ARG A 59 12.65 26.56 21.18
C ARG A 59 13.33 25.29 21.64
N GLU A 60 14.28 25.43 22.55
CA GLU A 60 15.10 24.34 23.07
C GLU A 60 14.24 23.25 23.76
N ASN A 61 14.63 21.97 23.51
CA ASN A 61 14.20 20.77 24.22
C ASN A 61 12.66 20.47 24.19
N TRP A 62 11.94 20.99 23.23
CA TRP A 62 10.48 20.80 23.18
C TRP A 62 9.97 20.15 21.90
N ILE A 63 10.42 20.66 20.78
CA ILE A 63 10.09 20.17 19.45
C ILE A 63 11.32 20.28 18.56
N ASP A 64 11.38 19.46 17.54
CA ASP A 64 12.41 19.62 16.53
C ASP A 64 12.14 20.86 15.67
N ASP A 65 13.19 21.54 15.25
CA ASP A 65 13.11 22.53 14.20
C ASP A 65 12.72 21.87 12.88
N GLY A 66 11.86 22.52 12.09
CA GLY A 66 11.34 21.94 10.85
C GLY A 66 12.41 21.66 9.80
N ASN A 67 13.45 22.50 9.70
CA ASN A 67 14.57 22.25 8.80
C ASN A 67 15.39 21.05 9.29
N TRP A 68 15.62 20.95 10.61
CA TRP A 68 16.27 19.79 11.22
C TRP A 68 15.52 18.50 10.91
N ALA A 69 14.21 18.48 11.14
CA ALA A 69 13.37 17.31 10.89
C ALA A 69 13.42 16.85 9.43
N CYS A 70 13.51 17.80 8.49
CA CYS A 70 13.63 17.49 7.06
C CYS A 70 14.99 16.91 6.68
N ASP A 71 16.06 17.42 7.26
CA ASP A 71 17.43 17.10 6.87
C ASP A 71 17.97 15.85 7.58
N ASN A 72 17.56 15.62 8.84
CA ASN A 72 18.18 14.61 9.71
C ASN A 72 17.27 13.42 10.00
N ASN A 73 15.94 13.54 9.81
CA ASN A 73 15.02 12.44 10.03
C ASN A 73 14.54 11.86 8.70
N SER A 74 14.31 10.56 8.67
CA SER A 74 13.84 9.87 7.46
C SER A 74 12.82 8.81 7.79
N PHE A 75 11.61 8.96 7.27
CA PHE A 75 10.51 8.01 7.42
C PHE A 75 10.15 7.45 6.04
N THR A 76 10.37 6.17 5.85
CA THR A 76 10.16 5.53 4.55
C THR A 76 9.18 4.37 4.69
N GLU A 77 8.24 4.31 3.78
CA GLU A 77 7.35 3.18 3.58
C GLU A 77 7.62 2.57 2.22
N ARG A 78 7.82 1.24 2.19
CA ARG A 78 7.97 0.48 0.95
C ARG A 78 6.92 -0.61 0.92
N SER A 79 6.10 -0.61 -0.12
CA SER A 79 5.07 -1.62 -0.31
C SER A 79 5.28 -2.33 -1.64
N GLN A 80 5.12 -3.65 -1.61
CA GLN A 80 5.12 -4.53 -2.77
C GLN A 80 3.87 -5.38 -2.70
N ARG A 81 3.08 -5.41 -3.78
CA ARG A 81 1.84 -6.14 -3.85
C ARG A 81 1.75 -6.90 -5.16
N PHE A 82 1.41 -8.16 -5.08
CA PHE A 82 0.95 -8.96 -6.20
C PHE A 82 -0.52 -9.27 -6.00
N PHE A 83 -1.34 -9.09 -7.02
CA PHE A 83 -2.71 -9.54 -7.00
C PHE A 83 -3.13 -10.04 -8.39
N GLY A 84 -3.91 -11.08 -8.39
CA GLY A 84 -4.31 -11.68 -9.64
C GLY A 84 -5.33 -12.80 -9.47
N ASN A 85 -5.73 -13.35 -10.59
CA ASN A 85 -6.59 -14.52 -10.61
C ASN A 85 -6.31 -15.40 -11.82
N ALA A 86 -6.66 -16.67 -11.67
CA ALA A 86 -6.70 -17.64 -12.76
C ALA A 86 -8.05 -18.35 -12.74
N PHE A 87 -8.55 -18.73 -13.90
CA PHE A 87 -9.76 -19.52 -13.99
C PHE A 87 -9.65 -20.62 -15.05
N LEU A 88 -10.39 -21.68 -14.80
CA LEU A 88 -10.67 -22.75 -15.76
C LEU A 88 -12.18 -22.88 -15.90
N LYS A 89 -12.67 -22.79 -17.11
CA LYS A 89 -14.09 -22.94 -17.45
C LYS A 89 -14.27 -24.09 -18.41
N TYR A 90 -15.22 -24.94 -18.11
CA TYR A 90 -15.72 -25.98 -19.01
C TYR A 90 -17.13 -25.64 -19.44
N SER A 91 -17.38 -25.69 -20.73
CA SER A 91 -18.70 -25.44 -21.33
C SER A 91 -19.15 -26.63 -22.17
N THR A 92 -20.34 -27.12 -21.93
CA THR A 92 -20.91 -28.20 -22.71
C THR A 92 -22.38 -27.93 -23.06
N LYS A 93 -22.80 -28.47 -24.18
CA LYS A 93 -24.20 -28.48 -24.58
C LYS A 93 -24.67 -29.92 -24.69
N PHE A 94 -25.92 -30.20 -24.34
CA PHE A 94 -26.52 -31.52 -24.40
C PHE A 94 -28.01 -31.46 -24.80
N GLY A 95 -28.59 -32.62 -25.05
CA GLY A 95 -29.90 -32.71 -25.70
C GLY A 95 -29.78 -32.30 -27.16
N THR A 96 -30.76 -31.60 -27.70
CA THR A 96 -30.76 -31.02 -29.04
C THR A 96 -30.14 -29.63 -29.08
N ASP A 97 -29.05 -29.43 -28.31
CA ASP A 97 -28.37 -28.15 -28.07
C ASP A 97 -29.19 -27.10 -27.28
N ASN A 98 -30.34 -27.52 -26.73
CA ASN A 98 -31.22 -26.66 -25.93
C ASN A 98 -30.69 -26.43 -24.52
N HIS A 99 -29.78 -27.28 -24.05
CA HIS A 99 -29.22 -27.22 -22.71
C HIS A 99 -27.75 -26.84 -22.78
N LYS A 100 -27.36 -25.87 -21.99
CA LYS A 100 -25.97 -25.48 -21.84
C LYS A 100 -25.59 -25.49 -20.36
N LEU A 101 -24.45 -26.09 -20.04
CA LEU A 101 -23.87 -26.08 -18.72
C LEU A 101 -22.47 -25.48 -18.81
N ASP A 102 -22.23 -24.44 -18.01
CA ASP A 102 -20.94 -23.86 -17.80
C ASP A 102 -20.50 -24.15 -16.35
N VAL A 103 -19.33 -24.72 -16.18
CA VAL A 103 -18.68 -24.92 -14.88
C VAL A 103 -17.39 -24.10 -14.87
N LYS A 104 -17.25 -23.18 -13.94
CA LYS A 104 -16.09 -22.32 -13.82
C LYS A 104 -15.49 -22.44 -12.42
N TYR A 105 -14.22 -22.77 -12.34
CA TYR A 105 -13.42 -22.64 -11.13
C TYR A 105 -12.45 -21.48 -11.28
N GLN A 106 -12.42 -20.60 -10.29
CA GLN A 106 -11.56 -19.44 -10.24
C GLN A 106 -10.81 -19.42 -8.90
N ILE A 107 -9.53 -19.14 -8.96
CA ILE A 107 -8.68 -18.88 -7.78
C ILE A 107 -8.10 -17.47 -7.91
N GLY A 108 -8.11 -16.72 -6.82
CA GLY A 108 -7.51 -15.41 -6.72
C GLY A 108 -6.55 -15.34 -5.56
N ASP A 109 -5.51 -14.55 -5.73
CA ASP A 109 -4.51 -14.27 -4.71
C ASP A 109 -4.21 -12.77 -4.64
N ASP A 110 -4.08 -12.25 -3.42
CA ASP A 110 -3.68 -10.88 -3.12
C ASP A 110 -2.66 -10.92 -1.99
N ALA A 111 -1.40 -10.77 -2.35
CA ALA A 111 -0.28 -10.83 -1.43
C ALA A 111 0.47 -9.51 -1.41
N TYR A 112 0.64 -8.92 -0.23
CA TYR A 112 1.44 -7.72 -0.11
C TYR A 112 2.30 -7.70 1.15
N THR A 113 3.43 -7.02 1.02
CA THR A 113 4.36 -6.73 2.11
C THR A 113 4.57 -5.23 2.19
N THR A 114 4.43 -4.67 3.39
CA THR A 114 4.76 -3.28 3.66
C THR A 114 5.84 -3.22 4.73
N ASN A 115 6.93 -2.53 4.42
CA ASN A 115 8.04 -2.31 5.33
C ASN A 115 8.18 -0.80 5.62
N TYR A 116 8.37 -0.50 6.87
CA TYR A 116 8.61 0.85 7.39
C TYR A 116 10.04 0.95 7.89
N SER A 117 10.66 2.09 7.66
CA SER A 117 11.97 2.42 8.19
C SER A 117 11.91 3.84 8.73
N ASP A 118 12.04 3.98 10.03
CA ASP A 118 12.02 5.24 10.77
C ASP A 118 13.42 5.51 11.31
N ILE A 119 14.01 6.60 10.88
CA ILE A 119 15.36 7.01 11.26
C ILE A 119 15.29 8.43 11.83
N TYR A 120 15.76 8.59 13.05
CA TYR A 120 15.96 9.86 13.73
C TYR A 120 17.45 10.14 13.83
N GLY A 121 17.88 11.30 13.37
CA GLY A 121 19.28 11.73 13.43
C GLY A 121 19.74 12.01 14.86
N TYR A 122 21.05 11.98 15.07
CA TYR A 122 21.67 12.39 16.34
C TYR A 122 21.29 13.83 16.65
N GLY A 123 20.86 14.09 17.88
CA GLY A 123 20.43 15.43 18.31
C GLY A 123 18.94 15.72 18.11
N THR A 124 18.17 14.76 17.59
CA THR A 124 16.71 14.85 17.52
C THR A 124 16.11 14.85 18.92
N THR A 125 15.11 15.68 19.16
CA THR A 125 14.42 15.77 20.45
C THR A 125 13.84 14.42 20.86
N GLY A 126 14.18 13.94 22.06
CA GLY A 126 13.83 12.61 22.53
C GLY A 126 14.75 11.48 22.04
N TYR A 127 15.60 11.74 21.06
CA TYR A 127 16.53 10.76 20.45
C TYR A 127 17.94 11.34 20.32
N ALA A 128 18.49 11.86 21.41
CA ALA A 128 19.81 12.55 21.41
C ALA A 128 20.94 11.72 20.77
N ASN A 129 20.90 10.40 20.93
CA ASN A 129 21.86 9.45 20.35
C ASN A 129 21.42 8.88 19.00
N GLY A 130 20.39 9.47 18.37
CA GLY A 130 19.75 8.91 17.21
C GLY A 130 18.90 7.67 17.52
N TYR A 131 18.05 7.29 16.59
CA TYR A 131 17.24 6.08 16.68
C TYR A 131 16.93 5.53 15.28
N ALA A 132 16.94 4.24 15.14
CA ALA A 132 16.50 3.58 13.92
C ALA A 132 15.58 2.43 14.26
N SER A 133 14.47 2.33 13.55
CA SER A 133 13.49 1.25 13.66
C SER A 133 13.08 0.76 12.29
N GLU A 134 13.05 -0.56 12.13
CA GLU A 134 12.49 -1.21 10.95
C GLU A 134 11.40 -2.19 11.41
N TYR A 135 10.24 -2.08 10.81
CA TYR A 135 9.10 -2.95 11.06
C TYR A 135 8.26 -3.12 9.81
N GLY A 136 7.44 -4.13 9.77
CA GLY A 136 6.60 -4.38 8.63
C GLY A 136 5.64 -5.53 8.86
N PHE A 137 4.82 -5.77 7.88
CA PHE A 137 3.88 -6.88 7.86
C PHE A 137 3.70 -7.43 6.45
N THR A 138 3.32 -8.69 6.40
CA THR A 138 2.94 -9.37 5.17
C THR A 138 1.52 -9.88 5.31
N VAL A 139 0.71 -9.65 4.29
CA VAL A 139 -0.66 -10.17 4.18
C VAL A 139 -0.73 -11.02 2.92
N ASN A 140 -1.43 -12.14 3.03
CA ASN A 140 -1.76 -13.01 1.90
C ASN A 140 -3.21 -13.43 2.03
N GLU A 141 -4.01 -13.06 1.03
CA GLU A 141 -5.43 -13.37 0.95
C GLU A 141 -5.70 -14.20 -0.29
N MET A 142 -6.04 -15.47 -0.09
CA MET A 142 -6.41 -16.37 -1.17
C MET A 142 -7.91 -16.62 -1.13
N ASN A 143 -8.53 -16.56 -2.29
CA ASN A 143 -9.93 -16.91 -2.48
C ASN A 143 -10.12 -17.91 -3.61
N SER A 144 -11.18 -18.68 -3.53
CA SER A 144 -11.60 -19.58 -4.62
C SER A 144 -13.10 -19.57 -4.79
N LEU A 145 -13.51 -19.70 -6.03
CA LEU A 145 -14.93 -19.68 -6.40
C LEU A 145 -15.20 -20.76 -7.44
N LEU A 146 -16.18 -21.60 -7.16
CA LEU A 146 -16.75 -22.55 -8.11
C LEU A 146 -18.15 -22.08 -8.50
N THR A 147 -18.36 -21.86 -9.78
CA THR A 147 -19.63 -21.38 -10.33
C THR A 147 -20.18 -22.40 -11.31
N PHE A 148 -21.46 -22.69 -11.18
CA PHE A 148 -22.25 -23.46 -12.14
C PHE A 148 -23.27 -22.52 -12.76
N THR A 149 -23.37 -22.52 -14.08
CA THR A 149 -24.38 -21.77 -14.78
C THR A 149 -25.09 -22.74 -15.75
N TYR A 150 -26.37 -22.84 -15.61
CA TYR A 150 -27.19 -23.69 -16.46
C TYR A 150 -28.22 -22.85 -17.23
N ASN A 151 -28.25 -23.05 -18.52
CA ASN A 151 -29.17 -22.38 -19.41
C ASN A 151 -29.98 -23.44 -20.20
N TRP A 152 -31.29 -23.28 -20.21
CA TRP A 152 -32.20 -24.12 -20.93
C TRP A 152 -33.14 -23.31 -21.83
N ASN A 153 -32.98 -23.44 -23.12
CA ASN A 153 -33.88 -22.88 -24.12
C ASN A 153 -35.08 -23.83 -24.28
N ILE A 154 -36.20 -23.54 -23.62
CA ILE A 154 -37.39 -24.35 -23.62
C ILE A 154 -38.06 -24.29 -24.99
N ASN A 155 -38.20 -23.08 -25.53
CA ASN A 155 -38.69 -22.82 -26.88
C ASN A 155 -38.19 -21.42 -27.31
N GLU A 156 -38.69 -20.91 -28.46
CA GLU A 156 -38.27 -19.60 -29.01
C GLU A 156 -38.59 -18.42 -28.07
N ASP A 157 -39.61 -18.57 -27.21
CA ASP A 157 -40.11 -17.51 -26.34
C ASP A 157 -39.63 -17.62 -24.88
N PHE A 158 -39.16 -18.80 -24.46
CA PHE A 158 -38.83 -19.08 -23.06
C PHE A 158 -37.42 -19.64 -22.86
N VAL A 159 -36.67 -18.98 -22.03
CA VAL A 159 -35.32 -19.37 -21.57
C VAL A 159 -35.31 -19.45 -20.05
N PHE A 160 -34.74 -20.52 -19.51
CA PHE A 160 -34.45 -20.67 -18.08
C PHE A 160 -32.96 -20.55 -17.84
N ASP A 161 -32.57 -19.67 -16.91
CA ASP A 161 -31.18 -19.45 -16.45
C ASP A 161 -31.10 -19.68 -14.94
N ALA A 162 -30.08 -20.44 -14.49
CA ALA A 162 -29.79 -20.73 -13.09
C ALA A 162 -28.28 -20.75 -12.81
#